data_4002f7cbdd231509b42d76aaac4f0ee8
#
_entry.id   4002f7cbdd231509b42d76aaac4f0ee8
#
_cell.length_a   1.000
_cell.length_b   1.000
_cell.length_c   1.000
_cell.angle_alpha   90.00
_cell.angle_beta   90.00
_cell.angle_gamma   90.00
#
_symmetry.space_group_name_H-M   'P 1'
#
loop_
_entity.id
_entity.type
_entity.pdbx_description
1 polymer ?
#
loop_
_entity_poly.entity_id
_entity_poly.type
_entity_poly.pdbx_seq_one_letter_code
_entity_poly.pdbx_strand_id
1 'polypeptide(L)'
;GVNLTELMREHLGRPVTGLNDADAAGLAEVAFGAAKDVPGTIIVTTLGTGIGSAVIVDGTLVPNTELGHLEIDGYDAESRASAGQRTAQDLSWKKWAKRLQRYYSHVEMLFSPDLFVVGGGVSRKHEKYLPLLDLKTPIVPAQLLNTAGIVGAAYQASRARAS
;
A
#
# COMPACT_ATOMS: atom_id res chain seq x y z
N GLY A 1 -3.60 4.69 -26.23
CA GLY A 1 -2.95 5.52 -25.23
C GLY A 1 -1.44 5.51 -25.43
N VAL A 2 -0.73 6.58 -25.09
CA VAL A 2 0.73 6.65 -25.17
C VAL A 2 1.32 5.80 -24.04
N ASN A 3 2.22 4.89 -24.36
CA ASN A 3 3.01 4.15 -23.36
C ASN A 3 4.10 5.08 -22.80
N LEU A 4 3.86 5.65 -21.63
CA LEU A 4 4.78 6.60 -20.99
C LEU A 4 6.18 6.03 -20.76
N THR A 5 6.27 4.76 -20.38
CA THR A 5 7.55 4.08 -20.13
C THR A 5 8.38 3.98 -21.39
N GLU A 6 7.75 3.69 -22.52
CA GLU A 6 8.39 3.59 -23.83
C GLU A 6 8.87 4.95 -24.34
N LEU A 7 8.00 5.96 -24.24
CA LEU A 7 8.34 7.35 -24.57
C LEU A 7 9.54 7.86 -23.76
N MET A 8 9.52 7.62 -22.44
CA MET A 8 10.63 8.02 -21.57
C MET A 8 11.92 7.24 -21.88
N ARG A 9 11.83 5.96 -22.25
CA ARG A 9 12.99 5.17 -22.66
C ARG A 9 13.65 5.73 -23.93
N GLU A 10 12.83 6.08 -24.92
CA GLU A 10 13.31 6.69 -26.16
C GLU A 10 14.01 8.04 -25.91
N HIS A 11 13.41 8.89 -25.07
CA HIS A 11 13.96 10.21 -24.78
C HIS A 11 15.24 10.18 -23.92
N LEU A 12 15.32 9.27 -22.95
CA LEU A 12 16.42 9.20 -22.01
C LEU A 12 17.58 8.31 -22.48
N GLY A 13 17.35 7.43 -23.49
CA GLY A 13 18.33 6.46 -23.95
C GLY A 13 18.77 5.48 -22.85
N ARG A 14 17.89 5.23 -21.85
CA ARG A 14 18.18 4.38 -20.69
C ARG A 14 16.98 3.47 -20.39
N PRO A 15 17.21 2.31 -19.74
CA PRO A 15 16.10 1.48 -19.24
C PRO A 15 15.18 2.28 -18.31
N VAL A 16 13.89 2.22 -18.54
CA VAL A 16 12.85 2.87 -17.72
C VAL A 16 11.86 1.81 -17.26
N THR A 17 11.55 1.80 -15.98
CA THR A 17 10.51 0.95 -15.38
C THR A 17 9.47 1.85 -14.75
N GLY A 18 8.20 1.64 -15.11
CA GLY A 18 7.07 2.30 -14.45
C GLY A 18 6.64 1.51 -13.21
N LEU A 19 6.35 2.22 -12.14
CA LEU A 19 5.73 1.69 -10.92
C LEU A 19 4.59 2.61 -10.53
N ASN A 20 3.52 2.06 -9.99
CA ASN A 20 2.56 2.89 -9.27
C ASN A 20 3.13 3.29 -7.89
N ASP A 21 2.51 4.28 -7.25
CA ASP A 21 3.00 4.84 -5.98
C ASP A 21 2.89 3.86 -4.80
N ALA A 22 1.87 3.00 -4.79
CA ALA A 22 1.70 1.98 -3.76
C ALA A 22 2.74 0.86 -3.91
N ASP A 23 3.01 0.40 -5.15
CA ASP A 23 4.06 -0.57 -5.44
C ASP A 23 5.44 -0.06 -5.03
N ALA A 24 5.73 1.21 -5.35
CA ALA A 24 6.97 1.84 -4.94
C ALA A 24 7.09 1.92 -3.40
N ALA A 25 6.01 2.35 -2.71
CA ALA A 25 5.99 2.40 -1.26
C ALA A 25 6.16 1.01 -0.64
N GLY A 26 5.51 -0.01 -1.21
CA GLY A 26 5.62 -1.40 -0.76
C GLY A 26 7.05 -1.93 -0.83
N LEU A 27 7.71 -1.75 -1.98
CA LEU A 27 9.11 -2.15 -2.18
C LEU A 27 10.05 -1.44 -1.19
N ALA A 28 9.81 -0.16 -0.92
CA ALA A 28 10.62 0.59 0.03
C ALA A 28 10.49 0.04 1.45
N GLU A 29 9.26 -0.23 1.92
CA GLU A 29 9.00 -0.75 3.26
C GLU A 29 9.56 -2.16 3.47
N VAL A 30 9.57 -3.00 2.44
CA VAL A 30 10.19 -4.33 2.50
C VAL A 30 11.72 -4.26 2.46
N ALA A 31 12.29 -3.33 1.71
CA ALA A 31 13.74 -3.22 1.61
C ALA A 31 14.39 -2.49 2.80
N PHE A 32 13.72 -1.47 3.36
CA PHE A 32 14.34 -0.52 4.29
C PHE A 32 13.44 -0.09 5.46
N GLY A 33 12.17 -0.52 5.49
CA GLY A 33 11.17 -0.01 6.42
C GLY A 33 10.55 -1.06 7.33
N ALA A 34 9.26 -0.90 7.62
CA ALA A 34 8.51 -1.68 8.60
C ALA A 34 8.41 -3.18 8.31
N ALA A 35 8.60 -3.59 7.04
CA ALA A 35 8.53 -4.98 6.62
C ALA A 35 9.90 -5.58 6.27
N LYS A 36 10.99 -4.91 6.66
CA LYS A 36 12.32 -5.42 6.41
C LYS A 36 12.54 -6.76 7.14
N ASP A 37 13.10 -7.71 6.40
CA ASP A 37 13.41 -9.07 6.90
C ASP A 37 12.17 -9.87 7.38
N VAL A 38 10.96 -9.46 7.03
CA VAL A 38 9.72 -10.21 7.27
C VAL A 38 9.47 -11.14 6.10
N PRO A 39 9.45 -12.49 6.30
CA PRO A 39 9.15 -13.45 5.24
C PRO A 39 7.65 -13.55 4.96
N GLY A 40 7.31 -14.22 3.86
CA GLY A 40 5.93 -14.54 3.51
C GLY A 40 5.22 -13.43 2.76
N THR A 41 3.91 -13.33 2.97
CA THR A 41 3.03 -12.40 2.26
C THR A 41 2.84 -11.11 3.06
N ILE A 42 3.28 -10.00 2.48
CA ILE A 42 3.15 -8.67 3.06
C ILE A 42 2.20 -7.86 2.20
N ILE A 43 1.22 -7.23 2.80
CA ILE A 43 0.32 -6.31 2.13
C ILE A 43 0.56 -4.89 2.67
N VAL A 44 1.04 -4.02 1.79
CA VAL A 44 1.21 -2.60 2.08
C VAL A 44 0.02 -1.86 1.52
N THR A 45 -0.63 -1.03 2.33
CA THR A 45 -1.73 -0.17 1.90
C THR A 45 -1.35 1.29 2.07
N THR A 46 -1.72 2.14 1.13
CA THR A 46 -1.58 3.58 1.23
C THR A 46 -2.95 4.23 1.39
N LEU A 47 -3.25 4.70 2.60
CA LEU A 47 -4.53 5.33 2.92
C LEU A 47 -4.46 6.85 2.64
N GLY A 48 -5.03 7.25 1.51
CA GLY A 48 -5.07 8.63 1.01
C GLY A 48 -6.48 9.02 0.57
N THR A 49 -6.60 9.71 -0.57
CA THR A 49 -7.88 10.00 -1.23
C THR A 49 -8.60 8.69 -1.56
N GLY A 50 -7.88 7.69 -2.05
CA GLY A 50 -8.28 6.31 -2.22
C GLY A 50 -7.53 5.36 -1.28
N ILE A 51 -7.49 4.07 -1.66
CA ILE A 51 -6.69 3.02 -1.01
C ILE A 51 -5.80 2.38 -2.08
N GLY A 52 -4.53 2.77 -2.12
CA GLY A 52 -3.53 2.05 -2.92
C GLY A 52 -3.06 0.77 -2.18
N SER A 53 -2.62 -0.22 -2.94
CA SER A 53 -2.12 -1.46 -2.37
C SER A 53 -0.91 -2.00 -3.11
N ALA A 54 -0.03 -2.69 -2.39
CA ALA A 54 1.04 -3.50 -2.94
C ALA A 54 1.09 -4.85 -2.22
N VAL A 55 1.18 -5.92 -2.98
CA VAL A 55 1.34 -7.29 -2.45
C VAL A 55 2.75 -7.74 -2.73
N ILE A 56 3.47 -8.14 -1.70
CA ILE A 56 4.84 -8.64 -1.79
C ILE A 56 4.90 -10.05 -1.18
N VAL A 57 5.46 -10.98 -1.90
CA VAL A 57 5.63 -12.37 -1.45
C VAL A 57 7.12 -12.70 -1.44
N ASP A 58 7.67 -12.99 -0.27
CA ASP A 58 9.10 -13.28 -0.08
C ASP A 58 10.02 -12.26 -0.77
N GLY A 59 9.72 -10.97 -0.58
CA GLY A 59 10.45 -9.85 -1.16
C GLY A 59 10.21 -9.60 -2.64
N THR A 60 9.30 -10.35 -3.29
CA THR A 60 8.93 -10.20 -4.70
C THR A 60 7.60 -9.47 -4.82
N LEU A 61 7.59 -8.35 -5.52
CA LEU A 61 6.36 -7.58 -5.78
C LEU A 61 5.45 -8.33 -6.76
N VAL A 62 4.17 -8.42 -6.41
CA VAL A 62 3.08 -8.74 -7.33
C VAL A 62 2.56 -7.41 -7.89
N PRO A 63 2.91 -7.02 -9.11
CA PRO A 63 2.68 -5.65 -9.59
C PRO A 63 1.21 -5.36 -9.87
N ASN A 64 0.84 -4.07 -9.72
CA ASN A 64 -0.47 -3.54 -10.10
C ASN A 64 -1.65 -4.22 -9.37
N THR A 65 -1.50 -4.48 -8.08
CA THR A 65 -2.61 -4.99 -7.26
C THR A 65 -3.47 -3.81 -6.80
N GLU A 66 -4.79 -3.91 -7.01
CA GLU A 66 -5.76 -2.85 -6.73
C GLU A 66 -6.78 -3.30 -5.67
N LEU A 67 -6.29 -3.65 -4.48
CA LEU A 67 -7.14 -4.15 -3.39
C LEU A 67 -8.08 -3.07 -2.82
N GLY A 68 -7.84 -1.80 -3.10
CA GLY A 68 -8.74 -0.71 -2.77
C GLY A 68 -10.08 -0.78 -3.50
N HIS A 69 -10.09 -1.43 -4.68
CA HIS A 69 -11.28 -1.60 -5.51
C HIS A 69 -12.03 -2.93 -5.28
N LEU A 70 -11.71 -3.66 -4.21
CA LEU A 70 -12.51 -4.81 -3.81
C LEU A 70 -13.96 -4.39 -3.55
N GLU A 71 -14.90 -5.16 -4.09
CA GLU A 71 -16.30 -5.00 -3.72
C GLU A 71 -16.55 -5.64 -2.36
N ILE A 72 -16.94 -4.84 -1.38
CA ILE A 72 -17.25 -5.27 -0.02
C ILE A 72 -18.64 -4.75 0.35
N ASP A 73 -19.55 -5.65 0.66
CA ASP A 73 -20.94 -5.33 1.03
C ASP A 73 -21.66 -4.49 -0.05
N GLY A 74 -21.38 -4.77 -1.34
CA GLY A 74 -21.97 -4.06 -2.48
C GLY A 74 -21.38 -2.68 -2.76
N TYR A 75 -20.22 -2.36 -2.21
CA TYR A 75 -19.52 -1.10 -2.43
C TYR A 75 -18.06 -1.31 -2.77
N ASP A 76 -17.51 -0.45 -3.59
CA ASP A 76 -16.07 -0.28 -3.75
C ASP A 76 -15.45 0.10 -2.39
N ALA A 77 -14.45 -0.66 -1.94
CA ALA A 77 -13.90 -0.55 -0.60
C ALA A 77 -13.35 0.85 -0.29
N GLU A 78 -12.63 1.48 -1.23
CA GLU A 78 -12.06 2.81 -1.02
C GLU A 78 -13.14 3.90 -0.90
N SER A 79 -14.30 3.70 -1.55
CA SER A 79 -15.45 4.61 -1.43
C SER A 79 -16.02 4.69 -0.01
N ARG A 80 -15.64 3.76 0.85
CA ARG A 80 -16.07 3.68 2.25
C ARG A 80 -14.93 3.86 3.25
N ALA A 81 -13.76 3.26 2.98
CA ALA A 81 -12.69 3.08 3.95
C ALA A 81 -11.47 4.00 3.72
N SER A 82 -11.38 4.73 2.61
CA SER A 82 -10.26 5.65 2.38
C SER A 82 -10.21 6.79 3.42
N ALA A 83 -9.03 7.38 3.61
CA ALA A 83 -8.86 8.54 4.48
C ALA A 83 -9.60 9.77 3.93
N GLY A 84 -9.72 9.88 2.60
CA GLY A 84 -10.53 10.89 1.94
C GLY A 84 -12.00 10.83 2.36
N GLN A 85 -12.57 9.63 2.42
CA GLN A 85 -13.96 9.43 2.87
C GLN A 85 -14.15 9.75 4.36
N ARG A 86 -13.14 9.43 5.20
CA ARG A 86 -13.17 9.87 6.60
C ARG A 86 -13.31 11.39 6.70
N THR A 87 -12.54 12.13 5.94
CA THR A 87 -12.53 13.60 5.95
C THR A 87 -13.82 14.16 5.35
N ALA A 88 -14.24 13.67 4.19
CA ALA A 88 -15.44 14.16 3.50
C ALA A 88 -16.73 13.96 4.31
N GLN A 89 -16.80 12.92 5.14
CA GLN A 89 -17.97 12.60 5.96
C GLN A 89 -17.79 12.97 7.44
N ASP A 90 -16.73 13.66 7.79
CA ASP A 90 -16.36 14.04 9.16
C ASP A 90 -16.48 12.88 10.16
N LEU A 91 -15.98 11.72 9.76
CA LEU A 91 -16.06 10.53 10.61
C LEU A 91 -15.09 10.62 11.79
N SER A 92 -15.59 10.33 12.99
CA SER A 92 -14.71 10.11 14.14
C SER A 92 -13.76 8.92 13.86
N TRP A 93 -12.60 8.90 14.50
CA TRP A 93 -11.62 7.80 14.36
C TRP A 93 -12.25 6.43 14.64
N LYS A 94 -13.11 6.33 15.64
CA LYS A 94 -13.82 5.10 15.99
C LYS A 94 -14.78 4.64 14.90
N LYS A 95 -15.52 5.58 14.27
CA LYS A 95 -16.43 5.24 13.16
C LYS A 95 -15.65 4.81 11.92
N TRP A 96 -14.55 5.50 11.62
CA TRP A 96 -13.71 5.15 10.50
C TRP A 96 -12.96 3.82 10.72
N ALA A 97 -12.44 3.56 11.92
CA ALA A 97 -11.81 2.29 12.27
C ALA A 97 -12.74 1.08 12.04
N LYS A 98 -14.06 1.21 12.26
CA LYS A 98 -15.01 0.15 11.92
C LYS A 98 -15.06 -0.16 10.42
N ARG A 99 -14.90 0.85 9.56
CA ARG A 99 -14.83 0.66 8.11
C ARG A 99 -13.51 0.02 7.70
N LEU A 100 -12.40 0.45 8.31
CA LEU A 100 -11.10 -0.18 8.13
C LEU A 100 -11.09 -1.62 8.61
N GLN A 101 -11.73 -1.92 9.76
CA GLN A 101 -11.89 -3.29 10.26
C GLN A 101 -12.54 -4.18 9.19
N ARG A 102 -13.63 -3.72 8.60
CA ARG A 102 -14.34 -4.49 7.56
C ARG A 102 -13.46 -4.72 6.33
N TYR A 103 -12.71 -3.71 5.91
CA TYR A 103 -11.76 -3.80 4.80
C TYR A 103 -10.63 -4.79 5.10
N TYR A 104 -9.90 -4.57 6.19
CA TYR A 104 -8.75 -5.43 6.53
C TYR A 104 -9.15 -6.86 6.84
N SER A 105 -10.27 -7.10 7.52
CA SER A 105 -10.78 -8.46 7.75
C SER A 105 -11.12 -9.18 6.44
N HIS A 106 -11.60 -8.45 5.44
CA HIS A 106 -11.89 -9.04 4.13
C HIS A 106 -10.60 -9.40 3.38
N VAL A 107 -9.62 -8.48 3.37
CA VAL A 107 -8.30 -8.74 2.78
C VAL A 107 -7.56 -9.86 3.52
N GLU A 108 -7.62 -9.88 4.86
CA GLU A 108 -7.06 -10.95 5.68
C GLU A 108 -7.63 -12.31 5.33
N MET A 109 -8.95 -12.39 5.15
CA MET A 109 -9.65 -13.63 4.77
C MET A 109 -9.20 -14.13 3.38
N LEU A 110 -8.97 -13.22 2.43
CA LEU A 110 -8.62 -13.58 1.05
C LEU A 110 -7.15 -13.97 0.89
N PHE A 111 -6.24 -13.31 1.60
CA PHE A 111 -4.80 -13.42 1.38
C PHE A 111 -4.05 -14.10 2.52
N SER A 112 -4.61 -14.16 3.73
CA SER A 112 -3.93 -14.63 4.94
C SER A 112 -2.50 -14.10 5.06
N PRO A 113 -2.29 -12.77 5.00
CA PRO A 113 -0.94 -12.21 4.97
C PRO A 113 -0.23 -12.37 6.32
N ASP A 114 1.09 -12.35 6.29
CA ASP A 114 1.94 -12.40 7.49
C ASP A 114 2.08 -11.02 8.14
N LEU A 115 1.92 -9.94 7.36
CA LEU A 115 2.00 -8.56 7.86
C LEU A 115 1.17 -7.61 7.00
N PHE A 116 0.45 -6.69 7.67
CA PHE A 116 -0.07 -5.47 7.05
C PHE A 116 0.82 -4.27 7.41
N VAL A 117 1.17 -3.47 6.40
CA VAL A 117 1.84 -2.17 6.59
C VAL A 117 0.93 -1.06 6.11
N VAL A 118 0.70 -0.04 6.94
CA VAL A 118 -0.22 1.06 6.63
C VAL A 118 0.53 2.35 6.40
N GLY A 119 0.55 2.79 5.15
CA GLY A 119 1.14 4.03 4.68
C GLY A 119 0.10 5.11 4.35
N GLY A 120 0.54 6.10 3.58
CA GLY A 120 -0.25 7.27 3.22
C GLY A 120 -0.22 8.36 4.30
N GLY A 121 -0.79 9.54 3.98
CA GLY A 121 -0.68 10.70 4.86
C GLY A 121 -1.31 10.52 6.25
N VAL A 122 -2.33 9.67 6.35
CA VAL A 122 -3.03 9.38 7.62
C VAL A 122 -2.23 8.45 8.54
N SER A 123 -1.24 7.72 8.04
CA SER A 123 -0.42 6.81 8.85
C SER A 123 0.30 7.53 10.00
N ARG A 124 0.59 8.82 9.87
CA ARG A 124 1.12 9.66 10.96
C ARG A 124 0.22 9.74 12.19
N LYS A 125 -1.06 9.37 12.05
CA LYS A 125 -2.05 9.37 13.13
C LYS A 125 -2.49 7.93 13.47
N HIS A 126 -1.65 6.94 13.17
CA HIS A 126 -1.94 5.51 13.33
C HIS A 126 -2.43 5.14 14.73
N GLU A 127 -1.90 5.78 15.77
CA GLU A 127 -2.28 5.57 17.18
C GLU A 127 -3.78 5.79 17.44
N LYS A 128 -4.47 6.56 16.57
CA LYS A 128 -5.89 6.89 16.73
C LYS A 128 -6.83 5.84 16.17
N TYR A 129 -6.33 4.92 15.32
CA TYR A 129 -7.20 3.96 14.63
C TYR A 129 -6.64 2.54 14.56
N LEU A 130 -5.32 2.32 14.41
CA LEU A 130 -4.77 0.95 14.35
C LEU A 130 -5.06 0.15 15.61
N PRO A 131 -4.94 0.70 16.84
CA PRO A 131 -5.27 -0.03 18.06
C PRO A 131 -6.75 -0.40 18.22
N LEU A 132 -7.62 0.13 17.36
CA LEU A 132 -9.06 -0.17 17.35
C LEU A 132 -9.41 -1.32 16.40
N LEU A 133 -8.43 -1.85 15.67
CA LEU A 133 -8.61 -2.98 14.76
C LEU A 133 -8.32 -4.29 15.50
N ASP A 134 -9.17 -5.28 15.25
CA ASP A 134 -9.05 -6.63 15.77
C ASP A 134 -8.80 -7.59 14.59
N LEU A 135 -7.54 -7.86 14.30
CA LEU A 135 -7.05 -8.71 13.21
C LEU A 135 -6.15 -9.80 13.77
N LYS A 136 -6.12 -10.96 13.12
CA LYS A 136 -5.16 -12.02 13.44
C LYS A 136 -3.77 -11.67 12.94
N THR A 137 -3.72 -11.07 11.75
CA THR A 137 -2.47 -10.61 11.12
C THR A 137 -1.96 -9.34 11.83
N PRO A 138 -0.69 -9.26 12.19
CA PRO A 138 -0.08 -8.03 12.68
C PRO A 138 -0.28 -6.88 11.70
N ILE A 139 -0.58 -5.68 12.21
CA ILE A 139 -0.74 -4.46 11.42
C ILE A 139 0.11 -3.34 12.02
N VAL A 140 0.98 -2.74 11.22
CA VAL A 140 1.93 -1.72 11.67
C VAL A 140 1.91 -0.49 10.76
N PRO A 141 2.28 0.70 11.26
CA PRO A 141 2.44 1.86 10.41
C PRO A 141 3.73 1.76 9.56
N ALA A 142 3.69 2.32 8.35
CA ALA A 142 4.85 2.51 7.49
C ALA A 142 5.91 3.40 8.15
N GLN A 143 7.18 3.07 7.98
CA GLN A 143 8.30 3.81 8.58
C GLN A 143 8.85 4.90 7.65
N LEU A 144 8.84 4.67 6.33
CA LEU A 144 9.48 5.59 5.37
C LEU A 144 8.58 6.76 4.95
N LEU A 145 7.31 6.73 5.33
CA LEU A 145 6.35 7.82 5.13
C LEU A 145 6.38 8.39 3.69
N ASN A 146 6.57 9.72 3.57
CA ASN A 146 6.53 10.42 2.27
C ASN A 146 7.76 10.12 1.38
N THR A 147 8.82 9.51 1.90
CA THR A 147 10.02 9.16 1.12
C THR A 147 9.89 7.78 0.47
N ALA A 148 8.92 6.97 0.87
CA ALA A 148 8.75 5.59 0.42
C ALA A 148 8.68 5.48 -1.12
N GLY A 149 7.90 6.31 -1.79
CA GLY A 149 7.78 6.29 -3.25
C GLY A 149 9.11 6.52 -3.99
N ILE A 150 9.90 7.50 -3.54
CA ILE A 150 11.20 7.81 -4.15
C ILE A 150 12.19 6.68 -3.88
N VAL A 151 12.26 6.20 -2.64
CA VAL A 151 13.17 5.12 -2.22
C VAL A 151 12.84 3.82 -2.96
N GLY A 152 11.56 3.46 -3.06
CA GLY A 152 11.13 2.25 -3.75
C GLY A 152 11.38 2.28 -5.25
N ALA A 153 11.14 3.41 -5.91
CA ALA A 153 11.46 3.59 -7.32
C ALA A 153 12.97 3.47 -7.59
N ALA A 154 13.81 4.08 -6.74
CA ALA A 154 15.26 3.97 -6.83
C ALA A 154 15.74 2.53 -6.58
N TYR A 155 15.16 1.84 -5.60
CA TYR A 155 15.46 0.45 -5.29
C TYR A 155 15.14 -0.47 -6.48
N GLN A 156 13.95 -0.34 -7.07
CA GLN A 156 13.56 -1.12 -8.24
C GLN A 156 14.48 -0.85 -9.44
N ALA A 157 14.84 0.40 -9.68
CA ALA A 157 15.77 0.76 -10.76
C ALA A 157 17.16 0.14 -10.56
N SER A 158 17.63 0.01 -9.32
CA SER A 158 18.92 -0.63 -9.00
C SER A 158 18.89 -2.12 -9.27
N ARG A 159 17.80 -2.81 -8.96
CA ARG A 159 17.62 -4.26 -9.22
C ARG A 159 17.55 -4.56 -10.72
N ALA A 160 16.85 -3.74 -11.48
CA ALA A 160 16.74 -3.90 -12.94
C ALA A 160 18.08 -3.74 -13.68
N ARG A 161 19.12 -3.19 -13.04
CA ARG A 161 20.48 -3.11 -13.59
C ARG A 161 21.35 -4.31 -13.25
N ALA A 162 20.96 -5.08 -12.23
CA ALA A 162 21.74 -6.21 -11.73
C ALA A 162 21.29 -7.56 -12.35
N SER A 163 20.14 -7.57 -13.03
CA SER A 163 19.58 -8.68 -13.81
C SER A 163 19.89 -8.52 -15.29
#